data_17ea9a60d936e01437e37ab5461dd257
#
_entry.id   17ea9a60d936e01437e37ab5461dd257
#
_cell.length_a   1.000
_cell.length_b   1.000
_cell.length_c   1.000
_cell.angle_alpha   90.00
_cell.angle_beta   90.00
_cell.angle_gamma   90.00
#
_symmetry.space_group_name_H-M   'P 1'
#
loop_
_entity.id
_entity.type
_entity.pdbx_description
1 polymer ?
#
loop_
_entity_poly.entity_id
_entity_poly.type
_entity_poly.pdbx_seq_one_letter_code
_entity_poly.pdbx_strand_id
1 'polypeptide(L)'
;MFKIVRKKELNASVTLMEIEAPFVARKAKAGQFIIFRIDEEGERVPLTIAGYDREKGTVTIIFQKVGLSTKMLGELNEGDYIQDFVGPLGRPTETEGVKRVCVVGGGVGCAIALPSAQAFKEAGCEVDVIVGFRNKDIVILEDEFRSCSDHLYLMTDDGSYGEHGFVTVKLQELLEKGNQYDEVLAIGPIPMMKFVCKTTEPFGVKTIVSLNPIMVDGTGMCGGCRVTVGGEVKFACVDGPDFDGHKVDFAERMNRNGVYRDQETEDEQNHMCRIEKIGKALIQ
;
A
#
# COMPACT_ATOMS: atom_id res chain seq x y z
N MET A 1 9.24 -7.04 -21.11
CA MET A 1 8.48 -7.97 -20.26
C MET A 1 9.32 -8.29 -19.02
N PHE A 2 8.66 -8.51 -17.88
CA PHE A 2 9.29 -8.67 -16.56
C PHE A 2 8.86 -10.01 -15.98
N LYS A 3 9.83 -10.87 -15.65
CA LYS A 3 9.57 -12.24 -15.21
C LYS A 3 9.16 -12.29 -13.74
N ILE A 4 8.14 -13.09 -13.43
CA ILE A 4 7.78 -13.47 -12.06
C ILE A 4 8.73 -14.57 -11.61
N VAL A 5 9.57 -14.31 -10.61
CA VAL A 5 10.57 -15.28 -10.13
C VAL A 5 10.12 -16.01 -8.87
N ARG A 6 9.14 -15.44 -8.15
CA ARG A 6 8.52 -16.06 -6.96
C ARG A 6 7.09 -15.59 -6.79
N LYS A 7 6.23 -16.50 -6.36
CA LYS A 7 4.85 -16.23 -5.95
C LYS A 7 4.56 -16.90 -4.61
N LYS A 8 3.90 -16.18 -3.70
CA LYS A 8 3.44 -16.71 -2.41
C LYS A 8 2.07 -16.12 -2.08
N GLU A 9 1.10 -16.97 -1.83
CA GLU A 9 -0.17 -16.55 -1.26
C GLU A 9 0.02 -16.29 0.24
N LEU A 10 -0.22 -15.06 0.68
CA LEU A 10 -0.14 -14.69 2.10
C LEU A 10 -1.43 -15.04 2.83
N ASN A 11 -2.58 -14.90 2.14
CA ASN A 11 -3.89 -15.38 2.54
C ASN A 11 -4.77 -15.54 1.29
N ALA A 12 -6.05 -15.86 1.43
CA ALA A 12 -6.96 -16.09 0.30
C ALA A 12 -7.08 -14.91 -0.69
N SER A 13 -6.83 -13.68 -0.24
CA SER A 13 -7.00 -12.47 -1.05
C SER A 13 -5.70 -11.71 -1.32
N VAL A 14 -4.61 -12.01 -0.64
CA VAL A 14 -3.35 -11.25 -0.73
C VAL A 14 -2.22 -12.14 -1.24
N THR A 15 -1.56 -11.68 -2.28
CA THR A 15 -0.46 -12.36 -2.95
C THR A 15 0.82 -11.52 -2.89
N LEU A 16 1.95 -12.17 -2.64
CA LEU A 16 3.29 -11.64 -2.78
C LEU A 16 3.90 -12.18 -4.08
N MET A 17 4.50 -11.29 -4.86
CA MET A 17 5.32 -11.66 -6.02
C MET A 17 6.67 -10.96 -5.99
N GLU A 18 7.72 -11.69 -6.40
CA GLU A 18 9.03 -11.12 -6.70
C GLU A 18 9.20 -11.08 -8.22
N ILE A 19 9.52 -9.90 -8.73
CA ILE A 19 9.62 -9.60 -10.16
C ILE A 19 11.06 -9.28 -10.50
N GLU A 20 11.59 -9.91 -11.55
CA GLU A 20 12.92 -9.60 -12.07
C GLU A 20 12.89 -8.22 -12.77
N ALA A 21 13.42 -7.20 -12.09
CA ALA A 21 13.43 -5.81 -12.52
C ALA A 21 14.69 -5.08 -12.02
N PRO A 22 15.90 -5.43 -12.54
CA PRO A 22 17.17 -4.98 -11.96
C PRO A 22 17.37 -3.47 -11.99
N PHE A 23 16.83 -2.78 -12.99
CA PHE A 23 16.91 -1.31 -13.06
C PHE A 23 16.06 -0.63 -11.99
N VAL A 24 14.90 -1.19 -11.67
CA VAL A 24 14.02 -0.71 -10.60
C VAL A 24 14.65 -1.04 -9.24
N ALA A 25 15.03 -2.31 -9.01
CA ALA A 25 15.61 -2.78 -7.75
C ALA A 25 16.83 -1.95 -7.32
N ARG A 26 17.70 -1.58 -8.27
CA ARG A 26 18.91 -0.77 -8.00
C ARG A 26 18.60 0.58 -7.38
N LYS A 27 17.51 1.21 -7.77
CA LYS A 27 17.15 2.58 -7.38
C LYS A 27 16.00 2.65 -6.37
N ALA A 28 15.33 1.54 -6.11
CA ALA A 28 14.19 1.48 -5.22
C ALA A 28 14.54 1.90 -3.79
N LYS A 29 13.60 2.61 -3.16
CA LYS A 29 13.61 3.01 -1.75
C LYS A 29 12.22 2.79 -1.16
N ALA A 30 12.14 2.69 0.17
CA ALA A 30 10.87 2.61 0.90
C ALA A 30 9.93 3.77 0.54
N GLY A 31 8.63 3.53 0.54
CA GLY A 31 7.59 4.51 0.21
C GLY A 31 7.37 4.72 -1.30
N GLN A 32 8.28 4.23 -2.16
CA GLN A 32 8.11 4.31 -3.60
C GLN A 32 7.24 3.19 -4.15
N PHE A 33 6.74 3.35 -5.37
CA PHE A 33 5.86 2.41 -6.04
C PHE A 33 6.30 2.15 -7.49
N ILE A 34 5.68 1.16 -8.10
CA ILE A 34 5.75 0.88 -9.54
C ILE A 34 4.37 1.03 -10.17
N ILE A 35 4.32 1.15 -11.48
CA ILE A 35 3.10 0.94 -12.26
C ILE A 35 3.33 -0.30 -13.11
N PHE A 36 2.44 -1.28 -12.98
CA PHE A 36 2.45 -2.47 -13.82
C PHE A 36 1.33 -2.43 -14.85
N ARG A 37 1.49 -3.21 -15.92
CA ARG A 37 0.49 -3.54 -16.91
C ARG A 37 0.72 -4.98 -17.34
N ILE A 38 -0.33 -5.82 -17.29
CA ILE A 38 -0.21 -7.27 -17.49
C ILE A 38 0.12 -7.59 -18.95
N ASP A 39 -0.65 -7.01 -19.88
CA ASP A 39 -0.58 -7.23 -21.32
C ASP A 39 -0.84 -5.91 -22.09
N GLU A 40 -0.95 -5.97 -23.41
CA GLU A 40 -1.13 -4.78 -24.26
C GLU A 40 -2.49 -4.09 -24.05
N GLU A 41 -3.52 -4.83 -23.66
CA GLU A 41 -4.88 -4.33 -23.40
C GLU A 41 -5.08 -3.98 -21.92
N GLY A 42 -4.14 -4.39 -21.03
CA GLY A 42 -4.24 -4.24 -19.58
C GLY A 42 -4.19 -2.80 -19.10
N GLU A 43 -4.84 -2.55 -17.99
CA GLU A 43 -4.77 -1.27 -17.29
C GLU A 43 -3.40 -1.05 -16.64
N ARG A 44 -3.07 0.21 -16.45
CA ARG A 44 -1.90 0.64 -15.69
C ARG A 44 -2.29 0.81 -14.22
N VAL A 45 -1.71 -0.01 -13.34
CA VAL A 45 -2.07 -0.05 -11.92
C VAL A 45 -0.84 0.22 -11.06
N PRO A 46 -0.90 1.18 -10.11
CA PRO A 46 0.18 1.44 -9.18
C PRO A 46 0.19 0.40 -8.06
N LEU A 47 1.37 -0.13 -7.74
CA LEU A 47 1.61 -0.95 -6.56
C LEU A 47 2.87 -0.49 -5.85
N THR A 48 2.80 -0.40 -4.52
CA THR A 48 3.96 -0.03 -3.72
C THR A 48 5.02 -1.11 -3.75
N ILE A 49 6.28 -0.70 -3.76
CA ILE A 49 7.44 -1.57 -3.61
C ILE A 49 7.49 -2.04 -2.16
N ALA A 50 7.08 -3.30 -1.93
CA ALA A 50 7.10 -3.93 -0.61
C ALA A 50 8.49 -4.42 -0.19
N GLY A 51 9.41 -4.52 -1.13
CA GLY A 51 10.79 -4.90 -0.90
C GLY A 51 11.60 -4.93 -2.19
N TYR A 52 12.90 -5.02 -2.07
CA TYR A 52 13.80 -5.14 -3.23
C TYR A 52 15.11 -5.83 -2.83
N ASP A 53 15.66 -6.59 -3.75
CA ASP A 53 16.98 -7.21 -3.62
C ASP A 53 17.86 -6.72 -4.77
N ARG A 54 18.88 -5.91 -4.43
CA ARG A 54 19.77 -5.28 -5.43
C ARG A 54 20.74 -6.28 -6.06
N GLU A 55 21.10 -7.34 -5.34
CA GLU A 55 22.02 -8.37 -5.83
C GLU A 55 21.31 -9.30 -6.79
N LYS A 56 20.10 -9.75 -6.44
CA LYS A 56 19.26 -10.57 -7.32
C LYS A 56 18.59 -9.75 -8.43
N GLY A 57 18.50 -8.43 -8.29
CA GLY A 57 17.80 -7.56 -9.22
C GLY A 57 16.29 -7.75 -9.19
N THR A 58 15.71 -8.08 -8.03
CA THR A 58 14.28 -8.33 -7.88
C THR A 58 13.58 -7.25 -7.08
N VAL A 59 12.30 -7.04 -7.39
CA VAL A 59 11.38 -6.16 -6.67
C VAL A 59 10.22 -6.99 -6.15
N THR A 60 9.90 -6.85 -4.87
CA THR A 60 8.75 -7.49 -4.24
C THR A 60 7.55 -6.55 -4.28
N ILE A 61 6.43 -7.06 -4.75
CA ILE A 61 5.12 -6.44 -4.67
C ILE A 61 4.18 -7.33 -3.84
N ILE A 62 3.33 -6.70 -3.02
CA ILE A 62 2.28 -7.38 -2.27
C ILE A 62 0.98 -6.67 -2.61
N PHE A 63 -0.01 -7.40 -3.06
CA PHE A 63 -1.27 -6.83 -3.52
C PHE A 63 -2.46 -7.69 -3.13
N GLN A 64 -3.60 -7.02 -3.00
CA GLN A 64 -4.89 -7.67 -2.76
C GLN A 64 -5.62 -7.86 -4.09
N LYS A 65 -6.19 -9.04 -4.30
CA LYS A 65 -6.99 -9.38 -5.47
C LYS A 65 -8.40 -8.79 -5.37
N VAL A 66 -8.56 -7.47 -5.63
CA VAL A 66 -9.83 -6.75 -5.43
C VAL A 66 -10.50 -6.31 -6.72
N GLY A 67 -9.75 -5.95 -7.75
CA GLY A 67 -10.25 -5.54 -9.06
C GLY A 67 -9.73 -6.44 -10.16
N LEU A 68 -10.23 -6.27 -11.39
CA LEU A 68 -9.90 -7.12 -12.54
C LEU A 68 -8.38 -7.29 -12.71
N SER A 69 -7.64 -6.20 -12.83
CA SER A 69 -6.19 -6.23 -13.07
C SER A 69 -5.42 -6.97 -11.97
N THR A 70 -5.79 -6.80 -10.68
CA THR A 70 -5.13 -7.50 -9.59
C THR A 70 -5.55 -8.97 -9.46
N LYS A 71 -6.75 -9.33 -9.91
CA LYS A 71 -7.19 -10.73 -10.03
C LYS A 71 -6.41 -11.43 -11.13
N MET A 72 -6.32 -10.82 -12.32
CA MET A 72 -5.52 -11.33 -13.44
C MET A 72 -4.04 -11.49 -13.05
N LEU A 73 -3.45 -10.49 -12.38
CA LEU A 73 -2.09 -10.58 -11.86
C LEU A 73 -1.94 -11.77 -10.90
N GLY A 74 -2.93 -11.99 -10.03
CA GLY A 74 -2.95 -13.11 -9.08
C GLY A 74 -3.05 -14.49 -9.74
N GLU A 75 -3.52 -14.59 -10.99
CA GLU A 75 -3.58 -15.83 -11.77
C GLU A 75 -2.24 -16.21 -12.40
N LEU A 76 -1.35 -15.24 -12.63
CA LEU A 76 0.00 -15.50 -13.14
C LEU A 76 0.84 -16.31 -12.14
N ASN A 77 1.75 -17.12 -12.65
CA ASN A 77 2.59 -18.03 -11.88
C ASN A 77 4.08 -17.69 -12.00
N GLU A 78 4.91 -18.34 -11.21
CA GLU A 78 6.36 -18.30 -11.36
C GLU A 78 6.75 -18.74 -12.78
N GLY A 79 7.57 -17.93 -13.43
CA GLY A 79 7.97 -18.12 -14.81
C GLY A 79 7.17 -17.32 -15.83
N ASP A 80 5.96 -16.84 -15.48
CA ASP A 80 5.17 -15.96 -16.32
C ASP A 80 5.75 -14.55 -16.36
N TYR A 81 5.21 -13.70 -17.24
CA TYR A 81 5.72 -12.37 -17.51
C TYR A 81 4.64 -11.31 -17.38
N ILE A 82 5.03 -10.14 -16.87
CA ILE A 82 4.27 -8.89 -16.87
C ILE A 82 4.80 -8.02 -18.02
N GLN A 83 3.91 -7.38 -18.76
CA GLN A 83 4.26 -6.57 -19.94
C GLN A 83 5.10 -5.34 -19.57
N ASP A 84 4.58 -4.52 -18.65
CA ASP A 84 5.25 -3.32 -18.17
C ASP A 84 5.41 -3.35 -16.64
N PHE A 85 6.55 -2.83 -16.18
CA PHE A 85 6.88 -2.68 -14.76
C PHE A 85 7.75 -1.43 -14.58
N VAL A 86 7.09 -0.29 -14.49
CA VAL A 86 7.73 1.04 -14.55
C VAL A 86 7.98 1.58 -13.15
N GLY A 87 9.20 1.95 -12.85
CA GLY A 87 9.57 2.51 -11.55
C GLY A 87 11.09 2.61 -11.34
N PRO A 88 11.53 2.94 -10.13
CA PRO A 88 10.70 3.36 -9.01
C PRO A 88 10.10 4.75 -9.27
N LEU A 89 8.85 4.95 -8.82
CA LEU A 89 8.09 6.18 -8.94
C LEU A 89 7.77 6.75 -7.55
N GLY A 90 7.42 8.02 -7.49
CA GLY A 90 7.13 8.72 -6.25
C GLY A 90 8.38 9.07 -5.44
N ARG A 91 8.14 9.82 -4.37
CA ARG A 91 9.17 10.19 -3.40
C ARG A 91 9.34 9.08 -2.37
N PRO A 92 10.57 8.80 -1.93
CA PRO A 92 10.78 7.85 -0.83
C PRO A 92 10.25 8.41 0.48
N THR A 93 9.92 7.52 1.41
CA THR A 93 9.60 7.88 2.80
C THR A 93 10.77 8.66 3.41
N GLU A 94 10.47 9.82 4.00
CA GLU A 94 11.43 10.70 4.63
C GLU A 94 11.69 10.24 6.07
N THR A 95 12.94 9.89 6.39
CA THR A 95 13.33 9.42 7.74
C THR A 95 14.24 10.40 8.47
N GLU A 96 14.71 11.46 7.79
CA GLU A 96 15.67 12.41 8.35
C GLU A 96 15.03 13.26 9.45
N GLY A 97 15.72 13.38 10.57
CA GLY A 97 15.27 14.17 11.72
C GLY A 97 14.22 13.50 12.61
N VAL A 98 13.73 12.31 12.25
CA VAL A 98 12.81 11.51 13.05
C VAL A 98 13.61 10.61 13.99
N LYS A 99 13.30 10.65 15.29
CA LYS A 99 13.90 9.78 16.32
C LYS A 99 12.93 8.69 16.77
N ARG A 100 11.65 9.04 16.88
CA ARG A 100 10.60 8.12 17.31
C ARG A 100 9.38 8.24 16.42
N VAL A 101 8.96 7.13 15.81
CA VAL A 101 7.84 7.06 14.88
C VAL A 101 6.83 6.01 15.30
N CYS A 102 5.55 6.29 15.05
CA CYS A 102 4.50 5.27 15.09
C CYS A 102 4.00 5.01 13.68
N VAL A 103 4.19 3.79 13.17
CA VAL A 103 3.71 3.37 11.85
C VAL A 103 2.38 2.64 12.01
N VAL A 104 1.33 3.16 11.38
CA VAL A 104 -0.05 2.63 11.49
C VAL A 104 -0.47 2.04 10.14
N GLY A 105 -0.63 0.72 10.10
CA GLY A 105 -1.06 -0.03 8.92
C GLY A 105 -2.49 -0.55 9.04
N GLY A 106 -3.26 -0.56 7.93
CA GLY A 106 -4.61 -1.13 7.90
C GLY A 106 -4.84 -2.07 6.72
N GLY A 107 -5.22 -3.32 6.99
CA GLY A 107 -5.47 -4.34 5.97
C GLY A 107 -4.27 -4.58 5.08
N VAL A 108 -4.45 -4.56 3.74
CA VAL A 108 -3.32 -4.68 2.80
C VAL A 108 -2.35 -3.49 2.88
N GLY A 109 -2.76 -2.34 3.45
CA GLY A 109 -1.88 -1.21 3.72
C GLY A 109 -0.71 -1.58 4.63
N CYS A 110 -0.81 -2.64 5.43
CA CYS A 110 0.31 -3.19 6.21
C CYS A 110 1.48 -3.60 5.32
N ALA A 111 1.21 -4.19 4.14
CA ALA A 111 2.27 -4.55 3.18
C ALA A 111 3.01 -3.33 2.62
N ILE A 112 2.33 -2.18 2.59
CA ILE A 112 2.88 -0.89 2.14
C ILE A 112 3.63 -0.21 3.29
N ALA A 113 3.15 -0.38 4.53
CA ALA A 113 3.74 0.20 5.73
C ALA A 113 5.07 -0.47 6.14
N LEU A 114 5.22 -1.76 5.85
CA LEU A 114 6.39 -2.55 6.25
C LEU A 114 7.73 -1.95 5.75
N PRO A 115 7.92 -1.65 4.45
CA PRO A 115 9.19 -1.09 3.98
C PRO A 115 9.52 0.27 4.62
N SER A 116 8.50 1.08 4.93
CA SER A 116 8.72 2.35 5.65
C SER A 116 9.12 2.12 7.11
N ALA A 117 8.49 1.16 7.81
CA ALA A 117 8.90 0.78 9.17
C ALA A 117 10.34 0.27 9.20
N GLN A 118 10.72 -0.57 8.23
CA GLN A 118 12.10 -1.05 8.07
C GLN A 118 13.08 0.11 7.82
N ALA A 119 12.73 1.07 6.96
CA ALA A 119 13.57 2.22 6.67
C ALA A 119 13.79 3.13 7.90
N PHE A 120 12.75 3.37 8.71
CA PHE A 120 12.89 4.08 9.97
C PHE A 120 13.79 3.31 10.95
N LYS A 121 13.62 1.98 11.05
CA LYS A 121 14.47 1.17 11.93
C LYS A 121 15.94 1.16 11.48
N GLU A 122 16.19 1.05 10.18
CA GLU A 122 17.54 1.14 9.58
C GLU A 122 18.16 2.53 9.79
N ALA A 123 17.35 3.59 9.82
CA ALA A 123 17.79 4.94 10.14
C ALA A 123 18.10 5.16 11.63
N GLY A 124 17.85 4.16 12.49
CA GLY A 124 18.11 4.20 13.92
C GLY A 124 16.99 4.81 14.76
N CYS A 125 15.78 4.94 14.19
CA CYS A 125 14.61 5.41 14.94
C CYS A 125 14.09 4.35 15.93
N GLU A 126 13.45 4.81 16.99
CA GLU A 126 12.53 3.99 17.80
C GLU A 126 11.22 3.86 17.01
N VAL A 127 10.81 2.62 16.74
CA VAL A 127 9.68 2.33 15.85
C VAL A 127 8.60 1.55 16.62
N ASP A 128 7.48 2.20 16.87
CA ASP A 128 6.26 1.53 17.30
C ASP A 128 5.39 1.25 16.07
N VAL A 129 4.81 0.05 15.98
CA VAL A 129 3.95 -0.34 14.87
C VAL A 129 2.57 -0.74 15.37
N ILE A 130 1.53 -0.20 14.78
CA ILE A 130 0.15 -0.60 15.00
C ILE A 130 -0.41 -1.13 13.67
N VAL A 131 -0.73 -2.43 13.61
CA VAL A 131 -1.35 -3.04 12.42
C VAL A 131 -2.75 -3.50 12.74
N GLY A 132 -3.70 -3.20 11.84
CA GLY A 132 -5.11 -3.52 12.02
C GLY A 132 -5.68 -4.36 10.89
N PHE A 133 -6.44 -5.38 11.28
CA PHE A 133 -7.12 -6.29 10.37
C PHE A 133 -8.57 -6.51 10.83
N ARG A 134 -9.45 -6.98 9.94
CA ARG A 134 -10.83 -7.30 10.32
C ARG A 134 -10.89 -8.51 11.24
N ASN A 135 -10.08 -9.56 10.96
CA ASN A 135 -10.02 -10.80 11.69
C ASN A 135 -8.66 -11.48 11.50
N LYS A 136 -8.46 -12.59 12.21
CA LYS A 136 -7.25 -13.39 12.19
C LYS A 136 -6.87 -13.91 10.80
N ASP A 137 -7.84 -14.29 9.97
CA ASP A 137 -7.60 -14.99 8.71
C ASP A 137 -6.91 -14.11 7.65
N ILE A 138 -7.01 -12.79 7.83
CA ILE A 138 -6.39 -11.81 6.92
C ILE A 138 -5.15 -11.14 7.49
N VAL A 139 -4.64 -11.59 8.64
CA VAL A 139 -3.38 -11.10 9.20
C VAL A 139 -2.22 -11.49 8.29
N ILE A 140 -1.35 -10.53 7.98
CA ILE A 140 -0.16 -10.72 7.16
C ILE A 140 1.06 -10.05 7.80
N LEU A 141 2.26 -10.57 7.53
CA LEU A 141 3.55 -9.94 7.81
C LEU A 141 3.83 -9.66 9.30
N GLU A 142 3.24 -10.41 10.21
CA GLU A 142 3.45 -10.21 11.65
C GLU A 142 4.92 -10.38 12.05
N ASP A 143 5.57 -11.44 11.57
CA ASP A 143 6.97 -11.73 11.91
C ASP A 143 7.91 -10.67 11.34
N GLU A 144 7.62 -10.19 10.13
CA GLU A 144 8.38 -9.13 9.47
C GLU A 144 8.27 -7.81 10.28
N PHE A 145 7.07 -7.45 10.74
CA PHE A 145 6.90 -6.28 11.61
C PHE A 145 7.58 -6.44 12.97
N ARG A 146 7.52 -7.62 13.58
CA ARG A 146 8.24 -7.89 14.84
C ARG A 146 9.74 -7.72 14.69
N SER A 147 10.29 -8.02 13.51
CA SER A 147 11.73 -7.91 13.26
C SER A 147 12.21 -6.46 13.09
N CYS A 148 11.33 -5.52 12.75
CA CYS A 148 11.67 -4.13 12.45
C CYS A 148 11.01 -3.09 13.38
N SER A 149 10.36 -3.51 14.47
CA SER A 149 9.75 -2.62 15.44
C SER A 149 10.26 -2.87 16.86
N ASP A 150 10.22 -1.83 17.69
CA ASP A 150 10.48 -1.94 19.13
C ASP A 150 9.23 -2.48 19.85
N HIS A 151 8.03 -2.02 19.41
CA HIS A 151 6.75 -2.53 19.88
C HIS A 151 5.81 -2.76 18.70
N LEU A 152 5.20 -3.94 18.66
CA LEU A 152 4.15 -4.29 17.69
C LEU A 152 2.81 -4.45 18.41
N TYR A 153 1.82 -3.66 18.00
CA TYR A 153 0.43 -3.76 18.44
C TYR A 153 -0.41 -4.29 17.27
N LEU A 154 -0.82 -5.55 17.37
CA LEU A 154 -1.66 -6.19 16.35
C LEU A 154 -3.11 -6.14 16.83
N MET A 155 -3.96 -5.49 16.03
CA MET A 155 -5.37 -5.27 16.30
C MET A 155 -6.25 -6.10 15.35
N THR A 156 -7.35 -6.65 15.86
CA THR A 156 -8.43 -7.18 15.01
C THR A 156 -9.76 -6.58 15.42
N ASP A 157 -10.57 -6.21 14.41
CA ASP A 157 -11.87 -5.57 14.64
C ASP A 157 -12.83 -6.47 15.41
N ASP A 158 -12.75 -7.80 15.20
CA ASP A 158 -13.60 -8.81 15.84
C ASP A 158 -12.99 -9.45 17.10
N GLY A 159 -11.74 -9.10 17.45
CA GLY A 159 -11.03 -9.66 18.60
C GLY A 159 -10.56 -11.11 18.43
N SER A 160 -10.57 -11.63 17.21
CA SER A 160 -10.19 -13.04 16.93
C SER A 160 -8.69 -13.31 17.08
N TYR A 161 -7.86 -12.25 17.06
CA TYR A 161 -6.40 -12.33 17.24
C TYR A 161 -5.81 -11.00 17.69
N GLY A 162 -4.73 -11.04 18.48
CA GLY A 162 -4.09 -9.84 19.02
C GLY A 162 -5.02 -9.09 19.98
N GLU A 163 -5.02 -7.77 19.91
CA GLU A 163 -5.90 -6.91 20.70
C GLU A 163 -7.20 -6.62 19.93
N HIS A 164 -8.32 -6.54 20.65
CA HIS A 164 -9.62 -6.20 20.06
C HIS A 164 -9.77 -4.69 19.86
N GLY A 165 -10.14 -4.27 18.68
CA GLY A 165 -10.49 -2.88 18.37
C GLY A 165 -9.76 -2.30 17.17
N PHE A 166 -9.93 -0.99 16.97
CA PHE A 166 -9.36 -0.27 15.84
C PHE A 166 -7.96 0.30 16.15
N VAL A 167 -7.13 0.41 15.13
CA VAL A 167 -5.78 1.02 15.21
C VAL A 167 -5.79 2.43 15.82
N THR A 168 -6.85 3.21 15.57
CA THR A 168 -7.00 4.57 16.10
C THR A 168 -7.23 4.60 17.61
N VAL A 169 -7.91 3.58 18.17
CA VAL A 169 -8.12 3.44 19.61
C VAL A 169 -6.78 3.14 20.29
N LYS A 170 -5.98 2.22 19.73
CA LYS A 170 -4.64 1.92 20.26
C LYS A 170 -3.72 3.12 20.14
N LEU A 171 -3.72 3.83 19.03
CA LEU A 171 -2.92 5.05 18.85
C LEU A 171 -3.30 6.11 19.89
N GLN A 172 -4.59 6.34 20.11
CA GLN A 172 -5.07 7.27 21.14
C GLN A 172 -4.59 6.85 22.54
N GLU A 173 -4.74 5.58 22.89
CA GLU A 173 -4.26 5.02 24.17
C GLU A 173 -2.77 5.29 24.38
N LEU A 174 -1.94 5.07 23.34
CA LEU A 174 -0.50 5.31 23.40
C LEU A 174 -0.17 6.79 23.62
N LEU A 175 -0.85 7.68 22.90
CA LEU A 175 -0.68 9.13 23.03
C LEU A 175 -1.13 9.63 24.42
N GLU A 176 -2.26 9.16 24.93
CA GLU A 176 -2.78 9.49 26.27
C GLU A 176 -1.87 8.98 27.40
N LYS A 177 -1.16 7.87 27.19
CA LYS A 177 -0.13 7.36 28.12
C LYS A 177 1.16 8.18 28.12
N GLY A 178 1.23 9.22 27.28
CA GLY A 178 2.38 10.13 27.21
C GLY A 178 3.50 9.69 26.27
N ASN A 179 3.25 8.73 25.36
CA ASN A 179 4.21 8.44 24.31
C ASN A 179 4.32 9.65 23.38
N GLN A 180 5.54 10.13 23.20
CA GLN A 180 5.84 11.25 22.30
C GLN A 180 6.43 10.70 21.01
N TYR A 181 5.74 10.93 19.90
CA TYR A 181 6.21 10.59 18.56
C TYR A 181 6.58 11.87 17.82
N ASP A 182 7.72 11.87 17.13
CA ASP A 182 8.08 12.94 16.19
C ASP A 182 7.16 12.89 14.95
N GLU A 183 6.74 11.66 14.57
CA GLU A 183 5.88 11.44 13.43
C GLU A 183 4.99 10.20 13.62
N VAL A 184 3.78 10.29 13.09
CA VAL A 184 2.89 9.14 12.85
C VAL A 184 2.76 8.96 11.34
N LEU A 185 3.10 7.78 10.82
CA LEU A 185 2.89 7.42 9.42
C LEU A 185 1.69 6.48 9.30
N ALA A 186 0.64 6.88 8.59
CA ALA A 186 -0.58 6.08 8.42
C ALA A 186 -0.76 5.62 6.97
N ILE A 187 -0.94 4.31 6.78
CA ILE A 187 -1.07 3.67 5.48
C ILE A 187 -2.21 2.65 5.49
N GLY A 188 -3.24 2.90 4.70
CA GLY A 188 -4.40 2.02 4.64
C GLY A 188 -5.62 2.66 3.98
N PRO A 189 -6.83 2.19 4.28
CA PRO A 189 -8.05 2.79 3.76
C PRO A 189 -8.16 4.28 4.08
N ILE A 190 -8.67 5.07 3.13
CA ILE A 190 -8.80 6.54 3.27
C ILE A 190 -9.53 6.94 4.58
N PRO A 191 -10.65 6.28 4.97
CA PRO A 191 -11.30 6.58 6.24
C PRO A 191 -10.38 6.36 7.44
N MET A 192 -9.58 5.28 7.46
CA MET A 192 -8.62 5.00 8.54
C MET A 192 -7.60 6.12 8.66
N MET A 193 -6.96 6.51 7.56
CA MET A 193 -5.97 7.60 7.53
C MET A 193 -6.57 8.92 8.03
N LYS A 194 -7.79 9.25 7.61
CA LYS A 194 -8.54 10.42 8.10
C LYS A 194 -8.74 10.37 9.62
N PHE A 195 -9.12 9.22 10.17
CA PHE A 195 -9.32 9.06 11.60
C PHE A 195 -8.00 9.08 12.37
N VAL A 196 -6.91 8.53 11.84
CA VAL A 196 -5.58 8.67 12.43
C VAL A 196 -5.19 10.15 12.55
N CYS A 197 -5.38 10.95 11.49
CA CYS A 197 -5.11 12.40 11.54
C CYS A 197 -5.95 13.09 12.63
N LYS A 198 -7.24 12.76 12.74
CA LYS A 198 -8.10 13.31 13.80
C LYS A 198 -7.65 12.91 15.21
N THR A 199 -7.10 11.71 15.37
CA THR A 199 -6.60 11.23 16.66
C THR A 199 -5.32 11.95 17.05
N THR A 200 -4.43 12.25 16.12
CA THR A 200 -3.13 12.91 16.39
C THR A 200 -3.21 14.43 16.51
N GLU A 201 -4.21 15.06 15.90
CA GLU A 201 -4.38 16.51 15.86
C GLU A 201 -4.39 17.18 17.26
N PRO A 202 -5.14 16.67 18.27
CA PRO A 202 -5.15 17.27 19.62
C PRO A 202 -3.81 17.20 20.33
N PHE A 203 -2.94 16.26 19.93
CA PHE A 203 -1.61 16.06 20.51
C PHE A 203 -0.52 16.82 19.75
N GLY A 204 -0.87 17.48 18.62
CA GLY A 204 0.08 18.23 17.80
C GLY A 204 1.16 17.37 17.14
N VAL A 205 0.91 16.07 16.96
CA VAL A 205 1.87 15.14 16.35
C VAL A 205 1.82 15.24 14.84
N LYS A 206 2.99 15.45 14.21
CA LYS A 206 3.12 15.41 12.75
C LYS A 206 2.60 14.07 12.23
N THR A 207 1.66 14.11 11.29
CA THR A 207 1.03 12.90 10.75
C THR A 207 1.15 12.87 9.24
N ILE A 208 1.83 11.86 8.74
CA ILE A 208 1.98 11.60 7.32
C ILE A 208 1.01 10.49 6.90
N VAL A 209 0.40 10.65 5.74
CA VAL A 209 -0.49 9.65 5.12
C VAL A 209 0.03 9.29 3.74
N SER A 210 0.07 7.99 3.42
CA SER A 210 0.45 7.52 2.09
C SER A 210 -0.79 7.33 1.23
N LEU A 211 -1.00 8.22 0.27
CA LEU A 211 -2.20 8.26 -0.54
C LEU A 211 -2.07 7.37 -1.78
N ASN A 212 -3.16 6.68 -2.11
CA ASN A 212 -3.28 5.74 -3.22
C ASN A 212 -4.35 6.15 -4.25
N PRO A 213 -4.25 7.33 -4.89
CA PRO A 213 -5.17 7.69 -5.97
C PRO A 213 -4.94 6.84 -7.21
N ILE A 214 -5.91 6.88 -8.14
CA ILE A 214 -5.73 6.31 -9.48
C ILE A 214 -4.52 6.98 -10.15
N MET A 215 -3.60 6.17 -10.67
CA MET A 215 -2.40 6.63 -11.35
C MET A 215 -2.28 5.91 -12.70
N VAL A 216 -2.07 6.67 -13.76
CA VAL A 216 -1.98 6.14 -15.13
C VAL A 216 -0.56 6.25 -15.67
N ASP A 217 0.03 7.45 -15.76
CA ASP A 217 1.37 7.64 -16.31
C ASP A 217 2.49 7.58 -15.24
N GLY A 218 2.24 8.06 -14.04
CA GLY A 218 3.22 8.07 -12.94
C GLY A 218 4.25 9.19 -13.01
N THR A 219 4.14 10.14 -13.97
CA THR A 219 5.13 11.20 -14.23
C THR A 219 4.61 12.61 -13.99
N GLY A 220 3.36 12.74 -13.50
CA GLY A 220 2.73 14.03 -13.21
C GLY A 220 2.06 14.70 -14.42
N MET A 221 2.04 14.04 -15.58
CA MET A 221 1.50 14.67 -16.81
C MET A 221 0.00 14.50 -16.97
N CYS A 222 -0.57 13.33 -16.67
CA CYS A 222 -1.99 13.06 -16.95
C CYS A 222 -2.96 13.68 -15.93
N GLY A 223 -2.49 14.08 -14.75
CA GLY A 223 -3.30 14.66 -13.68
C GLY A 223 -4.30 13.70 -13.01
N GLY A 224 -4.28 12.41 -13.33
CA GLY A 224 -5.18 11.40 -12.76
C GLY A 224 -5.06 11.28 -11.24
N CYS A 225 -3.84 11.38 -10.73
CA CYS A 225 -3.49 11.23 -9.32
C CYS A 225 -3.53 12.54 -8.50
N ARG A 226 -4.19 13.59 -9.00
CA ARG A 226 -4.25 14.86 -8.25
C ARG A 226 -4.97 14.72 -6.92
N VAL A 227 -4.44 15.40 -5.91
CA VAL A 227 -4.95 15.48 -4.54
C VAL A 227 -4.82 16.92 -4.07
N THR A 228 -5.74 17.40 -3.23
CA THR A 228 -5.64 18.73 -2.63
C THR A 228 -4.99 18.60 -1.25
N VAL A 229 -3.87 19.30 -1.05
CA VAL A 229 -3.11 19.33 0.20
C VAL A 229 -2.81 20.77 0.58
N GLY A 230 -3.33 21.25 1.72
CA GLY A 230 -3.16 22.62 2.17
C GLY A 230 -3.78 23.66 1.22
N GLY A 231 -4.84 23.29 0.48
CA GLY A 231 -5.49 24.14 -0.52
C GLY A 231 -4.79 24.17 -1.88
N GLU A 232 -3.67 23.46 -2.05
CA GLU A 232 -2.94 23.35 -3.31
C GLU A 232 -3.15 21.99 -3.97
N VAL A 233 -3.23 21.97 -5.29
CA VAL A 233 -3.26 20.73 -6.08
C VAL A 233 -1.86 20.15 -6.15
N LYS A 234 -1.71 18.90 -5.74
CA LYS A 234 -0.49 18.09 -5.84
C LYS A 234 -0.77 16.84 -6.68
N PHE A 235 0.27 16.25 -7.24
CA PHE A 235 0.21 14.99 -7.97
C PHE A 235 0.90 13.88 -7.17
N ALA A 236 0.11 12.94 -6.65
CA ALA A 236 0.64 11.91 -5.74
C ALA A 236 1.78 11.08 -6.37
N CYS A 237 1.82 10.93 -7.69
CA CYS A 237 2.87 10.18 -8.37
C CYS A 237 4.24 10.89 -8.40
N VAL A 238 4.32 12.21 -8.20
CA VAL A 238 5.58 12.98 -8.25
C VAL A 238 5.82 13.82 -6.99
N ASP A 239 4.75 14.32 -6.33
CA ASP A 239 4.85 15.09 -5.09
C ASP A 239 4.75 14.22 -3.83
N GLY A 240 4.16 13.00 -3.97
CA GLY A 240 3.92 12.03 -2.92
C GLY A 240 4.57 10.67 -3.23
N PRO A 241 4.01 9.57 -2.75
CA PRO A 241 2.63 9.39 -2.25
C PRO A 241 2.37 9.89 -0.83
N ASP A 242 3.42 10.21 -0.07
CA ASP A 242 3.36 10.61 1.33
C ASP A 242 3.09 12.13 1.45
N PHE A 243 2.07 12.49 2.25
CA PHE A 243 1.66 13.88 2.44
C PHE A 243 1.34 14.17 3.91
N ASP A 244 1.44 15.45 4.30
CA ASP A 244 0.95 15.94 5.59
C ASP A 244 -0.57 15.69 5.69
N GLY A 245 -0.95 14.70 6.49
CA GLY A 245 -2.32 14.24 6.63
C GLY A 245 -3.27 15.28 7.19
N HIS A 246 -2.78 16.22 8.01
CA HIS A 246 -3.60 17.31 8.54
C HIS A 246 -3.98 18.34 7.47
N LYS A 247 -3.31 18.33 6.31
CA LYS A 247 -3.57 19.23 5.19
C LYS A 247 -4.31 18.58 4.01
N VAL A 248 -4.50 17.26 4.04
CA VAL A 248 -5.19 16.53 2.95
C VAL A 248 -6.69 16.80 2.97
N ASP A 249 -7.27 17.14 1.82
CA ASP A 249 -8.71 17.12 1.62
C ASP A 249 -9.23 15.69 1.44
N PHE A 250 -9.55 15.04 2.57
CA PHE A 250 -10.09 13.69 2.58
C PHE A 250 -11.49 13.59 1.97
N ALA A 251 -12.28 14.67 1.94
CA ALA A 251 -13.61 14.66 1.34
C ALA A 251 -13.50 14.57 -0.18
N GLU A 252 -12.66 15.42 -0.80
CA GLU A 252 -12.34 15.30 -2.22
C GLU A 252 -11.79 13.91 -2.54
N ARG A 253 -10.86 13.42 -1.72
CA ARG A 253 -10.21 12.13 -1.97
C ARG A 253 -11.18 10.96 -1.96
N MET A 254 -12.12 10.91 -1.02
CA MET A 254 -13.17 9.89 -0.96
C MET A 254 -14.09 9.95 -2.18
N ASN A 255 -14.52 11.16 -2.59
CA ASN A 255 -15.37 11.33 -3.75
C ASN A 255 -14.70 10.84 -5.04
N ARG A 256 -13.42 11.16 -5.23
CA ARG A 256 -12.66 10.75 -6.42
C ARG A 256 -12.39 9.25 -6.48
N ASN A 257 -12.36 8.56 -5.36
CA ASN A 257 -12.10 7.11 -5.32
C ASN A 257 -13.26 6.28 -5.90
N GLY A 258 -14.45 6.86 -6.03
CA GLY A 258 -15.63 6.18 -6.56
C GLY A 258 -15.98 6.52 -8.03
N VAL A 259 -15.18 7.36 -8.70
CA VAL A 259 -15.55 7.91 -10.03
C VAL A 259 -15.71 6.83 -11.12
N TYR A 260 -14.92 5.76 -11.07
CA TYR A 260 -14.93 4.68 -12.07
C TYR A 260 -15.57 3.37 -11.57
N ARG A 261 -16.22 3.38 -10.42
CA ARG A 261 -16.73 2.17 -9.77
C ARG A 261 -17.72 1.37 -10.63
N ASP A 262 -18.57 2.07 -11.37
CA ASP A 262 -19.56 1.43 -12.24
C ASP A 262 -18.88 0.76 -13.44
N GLN A 263 -17.90 1.44 -14.07
CA GLN A 263 -17.09 0.89 -15.16
C GLN A 263 -16.27 -0.31 -14.70
N GLU A 264 -15.60 -0.22 -13.54
CA GLU A 264 -14.83 -1.32 -12.96
C GLU A 264 -15.73 -2.58 -12.74
N THR A 265 -16.96 -2.37 -12.28
CA THR A 265 -17.93 -3.45 -12.07
C THR A 265 -18.37 -4.08 -13.39
N GLU A 266 -18.63 -3.26 -14.42
CA GLU A 266 -19.02 -3.73 -15.75
C GLU A 266 -17.89 -4.50 -16.44
N ASP A 267 -16.66 -4.01 -16.37
CA ASP A 267 -15.49 -4.67 -16.95
C ASP A 267 -15.20 -6.02 -16.26
N GLU A 268 -15.35 -6.10 -14.97
CA GLU A 268 -15.22 -7.35 -14.21
C GLU A 268 -16.27 -8.39 -14.65
N GLN A 269 -17.53 -7.98 -14.81
CA GLN A 269 -18.61 -8.85 -15.29
C GLN A 269 -18.36 -9.33 -16.72
N ASN A 270 -17.90 -8.44 -17.61
CA ASN A 270 -17.58 -8.77 -18.98
C ASN A 270 -16.42 -9.76 -19.08
N HIS A 271 -15.39 -9.62 -18.25
CA HIS A 271 -14.27 -10.55 -18.18
C HIS A 271 -14.71 -11.94 -17.72
N MET A 272 -15.51 -12.04 -16.66
CA MET A 272 -16.07 -13.31 -16.19
C MET A 272 -16.89 -14.01 -17.28
N CYS A 273 -17.72 -13.27 -18.01
CA CYS A 273 -18.48 -13.80 -19.16
C CYS A 273 -17.58 -14.34 -20.29
N ARG A 274 -16.43 -13.71 -20.54
CA ARG A 274 -15.45 -14.19 -21.54
C ARG A 274 -14.80 -15.51 -21.09
N ILE A 275 -14.35 -15.60 -19.85
CA ILE A 275 -13.74 -16.82 -19.29
C ILE A 275 -14.73 -18.00 -19.35
N GLU A 276 -15.99 -17.80 -18.96
CA GLU A 276 -17.01 -18.84 -19.04
C GLU A 276 -17.26 -19.34 -20.48
N LYS A 277 -17.26 -18.41 -21.46
CA LYS A 277 -17.41 -18.77 -22.88
C LYS A 277 -16.22 -19.59 -23.39
N ILE A 278 -15.00 -19.20 -23.04
CA ILE A 278 -13.78 -19.93 -23.39
C ILE A 278 -13.77 -21.32 -22.73
N GLY A 279 -14.09 -21.41 -21.45
CA GLY A 279 -14.18 -22.68 -20.74
C GLY A 279 -15.20 -23.64 -21.36
N LYS A 280 -16.38 -23.14 -21.78
CA LYS A 280 -17.37 -23.96 -22.50
C LYS A 280 -16.93 -24.41 -23.88
N ALA A 281 -16.14 -23.59 -24.60
CA ALA A 281 -15.59 -23.93 -25.89
C ALA A 281 -14.45 -24.96 -25.84
N LEU A 282 -13.75 -25.08 -24.74
CA LEU A 282 -12.68 -26.06 -24.53
C LEU A 282 -13.20 -27.44 -24.08
N ILE A 283 -14.46 -27.54 -23.68
CA ILE A 283 -15.11 -28.79 -23.22
C ILE A 283 -15.94 -29.44 -24.34
N GLN A 284 -16.13 -28.73 -25.46
CA GLN A 284 -16.73 -29.27 -26.71
C GLN A 284 -15.63 -29.71 -27.69
#